data_94b16bfef4743a5490ea20cf452740e2
#
_entry.id   94b16bfef4743a5490ea20cf452740e2
#
_cell.length_a   1.000
_cell.length_b   1.000
_cell.length_c   1.000
_cell.angle_alpha   90.00
_cell.angle_beta   90.00
_cell.angle_gamma   90.00
#
_symmetry.space_group_name_H-M   'P 1'
#
loop_
_entity.id
_entity.type
_entity.pdbx_description
1 polymer ?
#
loop_
_entity_poly.entity_id
_entity_poly.type
_entity_poly.pdbx_seq_one_letter_code
_entity_poly.pdbx_strand_id
1 'polypeptide(L)'
;MTRRNIELMLLLIASPIVIVLFAMMVVTGGQELSFNTLGVPLGIFAAFLVAHIAVRLLAPAADPAILPISFALSGVGIAFVTRIVPDLAVNQLLWLFIGIAAMIATLAVVRNLDKLANYKYTLMIVGILLLLSPMLPVIGYE
;
A
#
# COMPACT_ATOMS: atom_id res chain seq x y z
N MET A 1 -20.91 5.04 16.05
CA MET A 1 -19.52 5.15 15.50
C MET A 1 -19.62 5.54 14.04
N THR A 2 -18.84 6.53 13.60
CA THR A 2 -18.78 6.86 12.17
C THR A 2 -17.98 5.81 11.42
N ARG A 3 -18.32 5.56 10.14
CA ARG A 3 -17.60 4.58 9.28
C ARG A 3 -16.07 4.81 9.30
N ARG A 4 -15.64 6.07 9.37
CA ARG A 4 -14.21 6.45 9.43
C ARG A 4 -13.52 6.08 10.73
N ASN A 5 -14.23 6.07 11.84
CA ASN A 5 -13.68 5.62 13.13
C ASN A 5 -13.52 4.10 13.16
N ILE A 6 -14.40 3.36 12.49
CA ILE A 6 -14.27 1.89 12.33
C ILE A 6 -13.02 1.56 11.51
N GLU A 7 -12.78 2.28 10.40
CA GLU A 7 -11.57 2.13 9.57
C GLU A 7 -10.29 2.35 10.38
N LEU A 8 -10.24 3.43 11.19
CA LEU A 8 -9.09 3.70 12.05
C LEU A 8 -8.89 2.60 13.09
N MET A 9 -9.97 2.12 13.73
CA MET A 9 -9.90 1.01 14.68
C MET A 9 -9.36 -0.26 14.04
N LEU A 10 -9.86 -0.63 12.86
CA LEU A 10 -9.40 -1.80 12.13
C LEU A 10 -7.91 -1.68 11.76
N LEU A 11 -7.47 -0.49 11.37
CA LEU A 11 -6.08 -0.20 11.03
C LEU A 11 -5.18 -0.32 12.28
N LEU A 12 -5.63 0.21 13.43
CA LEU A 12 -4.93 0.10 14.70
C LEU A 12 -4.88 -1.35 15.21
N ILE A 13 -5.92 -2.16 15.00
CA ILE A 13 -5.93 -3.58 15.37
C ILE A 13 -5.02 -4.38 14.44
N ALA A 14 -4.97 -4.05 13.16
CA ALA A 14 -4.11 -4.74 12.20
C ALA A 14 -2.63 -4.39 12.38
N SER A 15 -2.30 -3.20 12.88
CA SER A 15 -0.91 -2.73 12.99
C SER A 15 -0.02 -3.60 13.89
N PRO A 16 -0.40 -4.01 15.11
CA PRO A 16 0.43 -4.89 15.92
C PRO A 16 0.62 -6.27 15.29
N ILE A 17 -0.37 -6.77 14.56
CA ILE A 17 -0.28 -8.06 13.87
C ILE A 17 0.80 -7.98 12.78
N VAL A 18 0.80 -6.93 11.98
CA VAL A 18 1.80 -6.72 10.93
C VAL A 18 3.19 -6.49 11.53
N ILE A 19 3.31 -5.72 12.62
CA ILE A 19 4.59 -5.47 13.31
C ILE A 19 5.16 -6.76 13.88
N VAL A 20 4.35 -7.58 14.55
CA VAL A 20 4.77 -8.87 15.12
C VAL A 20 5.19 -9.83 14.02
N LEU A 21 4.40 -9.94 12.94
CA LEU A 21 4.74 -10.76 11.79
C LEU A 21 6.09 -10.35 11.19
N PHE A 22 6.30 -9.05 11.01
CA PHE A 22 7.54 -8.50 10.49
C PHE A 22 8.73 -8.80 11.42
N ALA A 23 8.56 -8.58 12.73
CA ALA A 23 9.58 -8.91 13.73
C ALA A 23 9.95 -10.40 13.73
N MET A 24 8.96 -11.29 13.61
CA MET A 24 9.20 -12.73 13.49
C MET A 24 9.97 -13.08 12.22
N MET A 25 9.65 -12.44 11.09
CA MET A 25 10.35 -12.67 9.81
C MET A 25 11.81 -12.23 9.88
N VAL A 26 12.09 -11.10 10.54
CA VAL A 26 13.45 -10.57 10.73
C VAL A 26 14.26 -11.51 11.62
N VAL A 27 13.73 -11.89 12.79
CA VAL A 27 14.43 -12.77 13.76
C VAL A 27 14.68 -14.16 13.16
N THR A 28 13.69 -14.76 12.52
CA THR A 28 13.87 -16.06 11.87
C THR A 28 14.78 -15.99 10.63
N GLY A 29 15.00 -14.79 10.10
CA GLY A 29 16.00 -14.50 9.05
C GLY A 29 17.43 -14.40 9.55
N GLY A 30 17.65 -14.49 10.87
CA GLY A 30 18.98 -14.31 11.48
C GLY A 30 19.43 -12.85 11.53
N GLN A 31 18.51 -11.91 11.29
CA GLN A 31 18.79 -10.48 11.40
C GLN A 31 18.47 -9.98 12.83
N GLU A 32 19.24 -9.02 13.31
CA GLU A 32 18.95 -8.38 14.59
C GLU A 32 17.78 -7.40 14.46
N LEU A 33 16.93 -7.36 15.49
CA LEU A 33 15.91 -6.34 15.64
C LEU A 33 16.57 -4.99 15.92
N SER A 34 16.74 -4.22 14.87
CA SER A 34 17.28 -2.86 14.90
C SER A 34 16.19 -1.83 14.61
N PHE A 35 16.40 -0.58 15.01
CA PHE A 35 15.51 0.52 14.59
C PHE A 35 15.40 0.64 13.06
N ASN A 36 16.46 0.30 12.34
CA ASN A 36 16.44 0.30 10.87
C ASN A 36 15.51 -0.76 10.31
N THR A 37 15.50 -1.97 10.89
CA THR A 37 14.60 -3.05 10.47
C THR A 37 13.14 -2.80 10.86
N LEU A 38 12.89 -2.18 12.01
CA LEU A 38 11.55 -1.77 12.43
C LEU A 38 11.04 -0.52 11.69
N GLY A 39 11.92 0.23 11.03
CA GLY A 39 11.55 1.38 10.20
C GLY A 39 10.62 1.02 9.04
N VAL A 40 10.76 -0.18 8.47
CA VAL A 40 9.91 -0.63 7.35
C VAL A 40 8.44 -0.80 7.77
N PRO A 41 8.08 -1.60 8.79
CA PRO A 41 6.68 -1.74 9.21
C PRO A 41 6.08 -0.44 9.74
N LEU A 42 6.88 0.41 10.41
CA LEU A 42 6.46 1.73 10.83
C LEU A 42 6.20 2.66 9.65
N GLY A 43 7.02 2.59 8.61
CA GLY A 43 6.83 3.33 7.35
C GLY A 43 5.54 2.91 6.63
N ILE A 44 5.25 1.61 6.57
CA ILE A 44 3.99 1.09 6.03
C ILE A 44 2.81 1.66 6.82
N PHE A 45 2.86 1.59 8.14
CA PHE A 45 1.78 2.11 9.00
C PHE A 45 1.58 3.63 8.81
N ALA A 46 2.66 4.41 8.79
CA ALA A 46 2.61 5.85 8.54
C ALA A 46 2.00 6.18 7.17
N ALA A 47 2.37 5.44 6.12
CA ALA A 47 1.81 5.60 4.78
C ALA A 47 0.29 5.36 4.76
N PHE A 48 -0.18 4.33 5.45
CA PHE A 48 -1.61 4.03 5.54
C PHE A 48 -2.38 4.99 6.46
N LEU A 49 -1.74 5.59 7.47
CA LEU A 49 -2.33 6.69 8.23
C LEU A 49 -2.56 7.93 7.34
N VAL A 50 -1.59 8.27 6.50
CA VAL A 50 -1.76 9.36 5.51
C VAL A 50 -2.88 9.02 4.54
N ALA A 51 -2.94 7.78 4.05
CA ALA A 51 -4.03 7.29 3.21
C ALA A 51 -5.40 7.40 3.91
N HIS A 52 -5.48 7.02 5.20
CA HIS A 52 -6.71 7.16 6.01
C HIS A 52 -7.18 8.61 6.09
N ILE A 53 -6.27 9.55 6.36
CA ILE A 53 -6.60 10.98 6.41
C ILE A 53 -7.12 11.45 5.05
N ALA A 54 -6.45 11.06 3.96
CA ALA A 54 -6.85 11.42 2.61
C ALA A 54 -8.24 10.87 2.24
N VAL A 55 -8.49 9.59 2.52
CA VAL A 55 -9.80 8.95 2.27
C VAL A 55 -10.90 9.60 3.13
N ARG A 56 -10.58 9.96 4.37
CA ARG A 56 -11.52 10.66 5.27
C ARG A 56 -11.97 12.01 4.70
N LEU A 57 -11.07 12.72 4.02
CA LEU A 57 -11.33 14.05 3.47
C LEU A 57 -11.94 14.00 2.06
N LEU A 58 -11.47 13.08 1.22
CA LEU A 58 -11.80 13.04 -0.21
C LEU A 58 -12.92 12.06 -0.54
N ALA A 59 -13.04 10.97 0.21
CA ALA A 59 -14.02 9.91 -0.04
C ALA A 59 -14.71 9.41 1.26
N PRO A 60 -15.49 10.25 1.96
CA PRO A 60 -16.09 9.91 3.26
C PRO A 60 -17.08 8.73 3.18
N ALA A 61 -17.63 8.45 2.01
CA ALA A 61 -18.56 7.35 1.77
C ALA A 61 -17.91 6.01 1.41
N ALA A 62 -16.56 5.96 1.25
CA ALA A 62 -15.84 4.73 0.90
C ALA A 62 -16.00 3.66 1.98
N ASP A 63 -15.85 2.39 1.58
CA ASP A 63 -15.93 1.24 2.50
C ASP A 63 -14.77 1.29 3.52
N PRO A 64 -15.06 1.17 4.82
CA PRO A 64 -14.05 1.25 5.87
C PRO A 64 -13.11 0.03 5.93
N ALA A 65 -13.43 -1.08 5.27
CA ALA A 65 -12.63 -2.30 5.31
C ALA A 65 -11.49 -2.31 4.28
N ILE A 66 -11.63 -1.58 3.17
CA ILE A 66 -10.67 -1.62 2.05
C ILE A 66 -9.26 -1.23 2.50
N LEU A 67 -9.12 -0.13 3.23
CA LEU A 67 -7.81 0.39 3.63
C LEU A 67 -7.10 -0.51 4.65
N PRO A 68 -7.75 -1.01 5.72
CA PRO A 68 -7.13 -1.96 6.65
C PRO A 68 -6.74 -3.30 6.01
N ILE A 69 -7.55 -3.81 5.08
CA ILE A 69 -7.21 -5.04 4.34
C ILE A 69 -6.00 -4.80 3.45
N SER A 70 -5.96 -3.68 2.72
CA SER A 70 -4.81 -3.31 1.89
C SER A 70 -3.54 -3.13 2.73
N PHE A 71 -3.66 -2.55 3.93
CA PHE A 71 -2.56 -2.44 4.89
C PHE A 71 -2.03 -3.81 5.30
N ALA A 72 -2.90 -4.73 5.70
CA ALA A 72 -2.52 -6.06 6.13
C ALA A 72 -1.82 -6.83 4.99
N LEU A 73 -2.39 -6.80 3.77
CA LEU A 73 -1.82 -7.47 2.60
C LEU A 73 -0.45 -6.87 2.21
N SER A 74 -0.32 -5.55 2.22
CA SER A 74 0.95 -4.88 1.93
C SER A 74 1.99 -5.19 3.00
N GLY A 75 1.59 -5.20 4.27
CA GLY A 75 2.47 -5.54 5.40
C GLY A 75 2.99 -6.98 5.30
N VAL A 76 2.12 -7.94 5.02
CA VAL A 76 2.49 -9.34 4.80
C VAL A 76 3.42 -9.46 3.59
N GLY A 77 3.06 -8.85 2.46
CA GLY A 77 3.86 -8.91 1.23
C GLY A 77 5.28 -8.37 1.43
N ILE A 78 5.41 -7.19 2.04
CA ILE A 78 6.72 -6.58 2.30
C ILE A 78 7.52 -7.38 3.34
N ALA A 79 6.87 -7.97 4.36
CA ALA A 79 7.54 -8.85 5.32
C ALA A 79 8.18 -10.06 4.63
N PHE A 80 7.46 -10.70 3.70
CA PHE A 80 8.01 -11.80 2.91
C PHE A 80 9.17 -11.36 1.99
N VAL A 81 9.03 -10.22 1.31
CA VAL A 81 10.10 -9.66 0.48
C VAL A 81 11.33 -9.37 1.32
N THR A 82 11.18 -8.76 2.49
CA THR A 82 12.29 -8.49 3.42
C THR A 82 13.00 -9.78 3.86
N ARG A 83 12.26 -10.88 3.99
CA ARG A 83 12.81 -12.17 4.36
C ARG A 83 13.64 -12.79 3.23
N ILE A 84 13.16 -12.71 1.99
CA ILE A 84 13.74 -13.39 0.83
C ILE A 84 14.87 -12.54 0.23
N VAL A 85 14.65 -11.25 0.06
CA VAL A 85 15.58 -10.30 -0.55
C VAL A 85 15.54 -8.98 0.24
N PRO A 86 16.29 -8.87 1.36
CA PRO A 86 16.25 -7.71 2.26
C PRO A 86 16.51 -6.37 1.56
N ASP A 87 17.39 -6.35 0.56
CA ASP A 87 17.77 -5.14 -0.19
C ASP A 87 16.59 -4.52 -0.98
N LEU A 88 15.57 -5.30 -1.29
CA LEU A 88 14.40 -4.82 -1.99
C LEU A 88 13.32 -4.22 -1.07
N ALA A 89 13.44 -4.41 0.25
CA ALA A 89 12.41 -3.96 1.21
C ALA A 89 12.19 -2.43 1.14
N VAL A 90 13.26 -1.66 1.05
CA VAL A 90 13.20 -0.20 0.95
C VAL A 90 12.57 0.24 -0.38
N ASN A 91 12.93 -0.43 -1.47
CA ASN A 91 12.35 -0.16 -2.78
C ASN A 91 10.84 -0.46 -2.79
N GLN A 92 10.40 -1.56 -2.17
CA GLN A 92 8.99 -1.90 -2.02
C GLN A 92 8.23 -0.84 -1.21
N LEU A 93 8.83 -0.32 -0.15
CA LEU A 93 8.27 0.76 0.65
C LEU A 93 8.12 2.05 -0.19
N LEU A 94 9.12 2.39 -1.00
CA LEU A 94 9.04 3.54 -1.91
C LEU A 94 7.89 3.39 -2.93
N TRP A 95 7.74 2.20 -3.53
CA TRP A 95 6.64 1.92 -4.45
C TRP A 95 5.28 1.98 -3.76
N LEU A 96 5.19 1.56 -2.49
CA LEU A 96 3.99 1.71 -1.68
C LEU A 96 3.61 3.20 -1.51
N PHE A 97 4.57 4.05 -1.17
CA PHE A 97 4.34 5.50 -1.06
C PHE A 97 3.88 6.11 -2.38
N ILE A 98 4.50 5.73 -3.49
CA ILE A 98 4.10 6.17 -4.84
C ILE A 98 2.66 5.71 -5.14
N GLY A 99 2.32 4.46 -4.82
CA GLY A 99 0.96 3.92 -4.99
C GLY A 99 -0.09 4.67 -4.17
N ILE A 100 0.21 4.98 -2.90
CA ILE A 100 -0.67 5.77 -2.03
C ILE A 100 -0.81 7.20 -2.56
N ALA A 101 0.29 7.82 -3.01
CA ALA A 101 0.24 9.15 -3.61
C ALA A 101 -0.62 9.17 -4.89
N ALA A 102 -0.49 8.16 -5.75
CA ALA A 102 -1.32 7.99 -6.94
C ALA A 102 -2.80 7.79 -6.58
N MET A 103 -3.09 6.99 -5.55
CA MET A 103 -4.45 6.81 -5.03
C MET A 103 -5.04 8.16 -4.56
N ILE A 104 -4.30 8.93 -3.77
CA ILE A 104 -4.74 10.24 -3.27
C ILE A 104 -4.97 11.21 -4.44
N ALA A 105 -4.07 11.25 -5.41
CA ALA A 105 -4.21 12.07 -6.61
C ALA A 105 -5.47 11.68 -7.39
N THR A 106 -5.73 10.38 -7.56
CA THR A 106 -6.93 9.87 -8.22
C THR A 106 -8.18 10.29 -7.48
N LEU A 107 -8.23 10.13 -6.14
CA LEU A 107 -9.37 10.56 -5.32
C LEU A 107 -9.62 12.07 -5.39
N ALA A 108 -8.57 12.87 -5.51
CA ALA A 108 -8.67 14.33 -5.60
C ALA A 108 -9.19 14.79 -6.98
N VAL A 109 -8.76 14.12 -8.05
CA VAL A 109 -9.09 14.49 -9.44
C VAL A 109 -10.44 13.91 -9.86
N VAL A 110 -10.70 12.64 -9.51
CA VAL A 110 -11.92 11.93 -9.92
C VAL A 110 -13.05 12.20 -8.95
N ARG A 111 -13.67 13.36 -9.10
CA ARG A 111 -14.88 13.70 -8.32
C ARG A 111 -16.18 13.20 -8.95
N ASN A 112 -16.20 12.91 -10.24
CA ASN A 112 -17.36 12.45 -11.00
C ASN A 112 -17.06 11.13 -11.69
N LEU A 113 -17.62 10.04 -11.16
CA LEU A 113 -17.49 8.69 -11.72
C LEU A 113 -18.10 8.58 -13.13
N ASP A 114 -19.15 9.38 -13.44
CA ASP A 114 -19.78 9.38 -14.76
C ASP A 114 -18.82 9.83 -15.87
N LYS A 115 -17.94 10.80 -15.57
CA LYS A 115 -16.89 11.21 -16.51
C LYS A 115 -15.85 10.10 -16.73
N LEU A 116 -15.51 9.37 -15.66
CA LEU A 116 -14.56 8.26 -15.73
C LEU A 116 -15.12 7.09 -16.55
N ALA A 117 -16.44 6.83 -16.45
CA ALA A 117 -17.10 5.79 -17.20
C ALA A 117 -17.03 6.02 -18.73
N ASN A 118 -16.96 7.26 -19.18
CA ASN A 118 -16.77 7.59 -20.59
C ASN A 118 -15.38 7.20 -21.12
N TYR A 119 -14.37 7.14 -20.25
CA TYR A 119 -12.98 6.78 -20.60
C TYR A 119 -12.64 5.31 -20.29
N LYS A 120 -13.65 4.45 -20.04
CA LYS A 120 -13.46 3.05 -19.64
C LYS A 120 -12.52 2.26 -20.58
N TYR A 121 -12.65 2.45 -21.89
CA TYR A 121 -11.81 1.76 -22.87
C TYR A 121 -10.38 2.29 -22.88
N THR A 122 -10.20 3.59 -22.76
CA THR A 122 -8.87 4.22 -22.66
C THR A 122 -8.14 3.75 -21.39
N LEU A 123 -8.84 3.73 -20.24
CA LEU A 123 -8.30 3.25 -18.99
C LEU A 123 -7.95 1.75 -19.05
N MET A 124 -8.78 0.95 -19.73
CA MET A 124 -8.52 -0.47 -19.94
C MET A 124 -7.23 -0.68 -20.76
N ILE A 125 -7.08 0.04 -21.88
CA ILE A 125 -5.89 -0.06 -22.74
C ILE A 125 -4.64 0.39 -21.99
N VAL A 126 -4.70 1.51 -21.27
CA VAL A 126 -3.58 2.01 -20.45
C VAL A 126 -3.21 1.00 -19.38
N GLY A 127 -4.21 0.40 -18.68
CA GLY A 127 -3.98 -0.63 -17.68
C GLY A 127 -3.29 -1.87 -18.26
N ILE A 128 -3.72 -2.35 -19.42
CA ILE A 128 -3.09 -3.49 -20.11
C ILE A 128 -1.65 -3.15 -20.51
N LEU A 129 -1.41 -1.95 -21.06
CA LEU A 129 -0.06 -1.52 -21.43
C LEU A 129 0.87 -1.43 -20.21
N LEU A 130 0.37 -0.93 -19.06
CA LEU A 130 1.13 -0.88 -17.81
C LEU A 130 1.43 -2.29 -17.28
N LEU A 131 0.50 -3.24 -17.38
CA LEU A 131 0.71 -4.63 -16.97
C LEU A 131 1.72 -5.35 -17.87
N LEU A 132 1.77 -5.00 -19.15
CA LEU A 132 2.72 -5.58 -20.11
C LEU A 132 4.10 -4.91 -20.05
N SER A 133 4.21 -3.72 -19.44
CA SER A 133 5.46 -2.94 -19.41
C SER A 133 6.67 -3.72 -18.84
N PRO A 134 6.56 -4.58 -17.80
CA PRO A 134 7.68 -5.37 -17.33
C PRO A 134 8.13 -6.48 -18.29
N MET A 135 7.28 -6.86 -19.25
CA MET A 135 7.62 -7.88 -20.25
C MET A 135 8.33 -7.30 -21.48
N LEU A 136 8.36 -5.97 -21.60
CA LEU A 136 9.05 -5.32 -22.72
C LEU A 136 10.57 -5.31 -22.41
N PRO A 137 11.41 -5.86 -23.31
CA PRO A 137 12.87 -5.98 -23.09
C PRO A 137 13.61 -4.63 -23.00
N VAL A 138 12.92 -3.53 -23.23
CA VAL A 138 13.46 -2.15 -23.16
C VAL A 138 13.38 -1.57 -21.75
N ILE A 139 12.53 -2.11 -20.85
CA ILE A 139 12.27 -1.54 -19.51
C ILE A 139 12.66 -2.52 -18.40
N GLY A 140 12.84 -3.78 -18.73
CA GLY A 140 13.22 -4.84 -17.80
C GLY A 140 14.53 -5.47 -18.17
N TYR A 141 15.49 -5.37 -17.27
CA TYR A 141 16.75 -6.10 -17.20
C TYR A 141 17.92 -5.60 -18.06
N GLU A 142 18.77 -4.85 -17.47
CA GLU A 142 20.19 -5.20 -17.37
C GLU A 142 20.49 -5.67 -15.95
#